data_ea3289ff9033eeb66ed7144d16e1267b
#
_entry.id   ea3289ff9033eeb66ed7144d16e1267b
#
_cell.length_a   1.000
_cell.length_b   1.000
_cell.length_c   1.000
_cell.angle_alpha   90.00
_cell.angle_beta   90.00
_cell.angle_gamma   90.00
#
_symmetry.space_group_name_H-M   'P 1'
#
loop_
_entity.id
_entity.type
_entity.pdbx_description
1 polymer ?
#
loop_
_entity_poly.entity_id
_entity_poly.type
_entity_poly.pdbx_seq_one_letter_code
_entity_poly.pdbx_strand_id
1 'polypeptide(L)'
;DEVLKYGLQGFKSTELLPLDQEKIQKETERMEIPYPTDSRMQNLLLNSRLKKIRKTEPFSEDSSIETLNFLDIIVQTTQTILTNGLHFANIVRIGDYLRKDGDKIDFIKLEKWLSRLQLAKIAQLEASILIQTLGFELDEIPFITSVTPQAYDMAIEALDAPIVIKQDEWQFHNSGIFVSNNSKAMRKTFRNYKKYFFYAPVEVASCCVHRFENSISTIEE
;
A
#
# COMPACT_ATOMS: atom_id res chain seq x y z
N ASP A 1 7.48 21.07 0.89
CA ASP A 1 6.77 22.04 1.76
C ASP A 1 5.33 22.29 1.34
N GLU A 2 5.01 22.42 0.02
CA GLU A 2 3.63 22.66 -0.43
C GLU A 2 2.74 21.41 -0.32
N VAL A 3 3.22 20.26 -0.66
CA VAL A 3 2.45 18.98 -0.56
C VAL A 3 2.05 18.69 0.89
N LEU A 4 2.94 18.95 1.84
CA LEU A 4 2.65 18.86 3.27
C LEU A 4 1.65 19.91 3.73
N LYS A 5 1.82 21.14 3.24
CA LYS A 5 0.97 22.26 3.59
C LYS A 5 -0.46 22.06 3.11
N TYR A 6 -0.66 21.46 1.94
CA TYR A 6 -1.98 21.17 1.37
C TYR A 6 -2.54 19.82 1.86
N GLY A 7 -1.71 18.78 1.99
CA GLY A 7 -2.15 17.48 2.49
C GLY A 7 -2.58 17.51 3.95
N LEU A 8 -1.86 18.26 4.81
CA LEU A 8 -2.18 18.37 6.23
C LEU A 8 -3.26 19.43 6.54
N GLN A 9 -3.48 20.42 5.66
CA GLN A 9 -4.55 21.42 5.86
C GLN A 9 -5.97 20.83 5.79
N GLY A 10 -6.12 19.66 5.17
CA GLY A 10 -7.39 18.93 5.15
C GLY A 10 -7.65 18.08 6.40
N PHE A 11 -6.64 17.88 7.26
CA PHE A 11 -6.77 17.08 8.46
C PHE A 11 -7.10 17.96 9.66
N LYS A 12 -8.12 17.57 10.46
CA LYS A 12 -8.46 18.25 11.71
C LYS A 12 -7.28 18.09 12.67
N SER A 13 -6.52 19.15 12.90
CA SER A 13 -5.29 19.16 13.70
C SER A 13 -5.48 18.72 15.16
N THR A 14 -6.70 18.70 15.67
CA THR A 14 -7.05 18.31 17.04
C THR A 14 -7.18 16.80 17.27
N GLU A 15 -7.26 16.00 16.17
CA GLU A 15 -7.46 14.55 16.23
C GLU A 15 -6.23 13.78 15.75
N LEU A 16 -5.20 14.47 15.27
CA LEU A 16 -3.90 13.86 15.10
C LEU A 16 -3.41 13.46 16.48
N LEU A 17 -3.46 12.18 16.76
CA LEU A 17 -2.66 11.60 17.83
C LEU A 17 -1.24 12.17 17.72
N PRO A 18 -0.47 12.26 18.81
CA PRO A 18 0.86 12.86 18.80
C PRO A 18 1.82 12.01 17.95
N LEU A 19 1.52 11.94 16.68
CA LEU A 19 2.40 11.42 15.64
C LEU A 19 3.51 12.44 15.49
N ASP A 20 4.74 11.95 15.49
CA ASP A 20 5.91 12.77 15.24
C ASP A 20 5.80 13.39 13.84
N GLN A 21 5.38 14.65 13.80
CA GLN A 21 5.18 15.39 12.54
C GLN A 21 6.44 15.38 11.68
N GLU A 22 7.61 15.39 12.29
CA GLU A 22 8.89 15.33 11.58
C GLU A 22 9.07 13.97 10.86
N LYS A 23 8.62 12.87 11.48
CA LYS A 23 8.65 11.55 10.83
C LYS A 23 7.65 11.46 9.68
N ILE A 24 6.45 12.00 9.86
CA ILE A 24 5.44 12.08 8.79
C ILE A 24 5.98 12.91 7.63
N GLN A 25 6.63 14.04 7.92
CA GLN A 25 7.22 14.90 6.92
C GLN A 25 8.31 14.17 6.12
N LYS A 26 9.24 13.50 6.79
CA LYS A 26 10.29 12.71 6.13
C LYS A 26 9.73 11.57 5.28
N GLU A 27 8.67 10.93 5.72
CA GLU A 27 7.98 9.90 4.94
C GLU A 27 7.27 10.51 3.71
N THR A 28 6.69 11.70 3.85
CA THR A 28 5.95 12.38 2.76
C THR A 28 6.89 12.99 1.73
N GLU A 29 8.03 13.55 2.14
CA GLU A 29 9.07 14.09 1.22
C GLU A 29 9.69 13.00 0.32
N ARG A 30 9.55 11.72 0.70
CA ARG A 30 9.93 10.59 -0.15
C ARG A 30 8.89 10.21 -1.20
N MET A 31 7.76 10.89 -1.22
CA MET A 31 6.60 10.58 -2.05
C MET A 31 6.61 11.23 -3.44
N GLU A 32 7.72 11.70 -3.98
CA GLU A 32 7.82 12.00 -5.42
C GLU A 32 7.69 10.75 -6.30
N ILE A 33 6.78 9.85 -5.93
CA ILE A 33 6.43 8.69 -6.74
C ILE A 33 5.21 9.09 -7.57
N PRO A 34 5.32 9.16 -8.89
CA PRO A 34 4.17 9.44 -9.76
C PRO A 34 3.07 8.40 -9.51
N TYR A 35 1.82 8.79 -9.77
CA TYR A 35 0.69 7.87 -9.66
C TYR A 35 1.00 6.60 -10.47
N PRO A 36 0.79 5.40 -9.90
CA PRO A 36 1.16 4.16 -10.55
C PRO A 36 0.28 3.95 -11.78
N THR A 37 0.89 3.99 -12.94
CA THR A 37 0.22 3.64 -14.20
C THR A 37 0.27 2.15 -14.51
N ASP A 38 1.08 1.38 -13.78
CA ASP A 38 1.31 -0.06 -14.08
C ASP A 38 1.49 -0.91 -12.81
N SER A 39 0.65 -0.68 -11.78
CA SER A 39 0.64 -1.53 -10.59
C SER A 39 0.22 -2.96 -10.98
N ARG A 40 0.90 -3.98 -10.45
CA ARG A 40 0.66 -5.40 -10.77
C ARG A 40 0.34 -6.19 -9.51
N MET A 41 -0.52 -7.19 -9.67
CA MET A 41 -0.75 -8.20 -8.64
C MET A 41 0.14 -9.41 -8.91
N GLN A 42 0.62 -10.05 -7.86
CA GLN A 42 1.47 -11.25 -7.97
C GLN A 42 0.65 -12.49 -8.35
N ASN A 43 -0.60 -12.54 -7.92
CA ASN A 43 -1.50 -13.60 -8.35
C ASN A 43 -1.90 -13.41 -9.82
N LEU A 44 -1.55 -14.36 -10.67
CA LEU A 44 -1.78 -14.28 -12.12
C LEU A 44 -3.25 -14.10 -12.49
N LEU A 45 -4.16 -14.76 -11.78
CA LEU A 45 -5.59 -14.70 -12.02
C LEU A 45 -6.15 -13.32 -11.61
N LEU A 46 -5.76 -12.82 -10.45
CA LEU A 46 -6.17 -11.49 -9.97
C LEU A 46 -5.57 -10.39 -10.85
N ASN A 47 -4.31 -10.54 -11.26
CA ASN A 47 -3.66 -9.62 -12.21
C ASN A 47 -4.36 -9.60 -13.58
N SER A 48 -4.80 -10.76 -14.08
CA SER A 48 -5.62 -10.83 -15.30
C SER A 48 -6.95 -10.09 -15.15
N ARG A 49 -7.61 -10.22 -13.99
CA ARG A 49 -8.84 -9.47 -13.68
C ARG A 49 -8.57 -7.96 -13.60
N LEU A 50 -7.49 -7.53 -12.96
CA LEU A 50 -7.09 -6.12 -12.89
C LEU A 50 -6.84 -5.54 -14.29
N LYS A 51 -6.08 -6.26 -15.13
CA LYS A 51 -5.85 -5.87 -16.53
C LYS A 51 -7.17 -5.76 -17.32
N LYS A 52 -8.13 -6.67 -17.08
CA LYS A 52 -9.44 -6.58 -17.71
C LYS A 52 -10.19 -5.33 -17.27
N ILE A 53 -10.21 -5.00 -15.98
CA ILE A 53 -10.84 -3.77 -15.45
C ILE A 53 -10.23 -2.56 -16.15
N ARG A 54 -8.90 -2.41 -16.15
CA ARG A 54 -8.20 -1.29 -16.81
C ARG A 54 -8.50 -1.17 -18.30
N LYS A 55 -8.63 -2.30 -18.97
CA LYS A 55 -8.94 -2.30 -20.42
C LYS A 55 -10.38 -1.94 -20.72
N THR A 56 -11.33 -2.34 -19.86
CA THR A 56 -12.77 -2.16 -20.15
C THR A 56 -13.32 -0.85 -19.61
N GLU A 57 -12.80 -0.35 -18.48
CA GLU A 57 -13.36 0.83 -17.81
C GLU A 57 -13.35 2.10 -18.66
N PRO A 58 -12.27 2.48 -19.38
CA PRO A 58 -12.28 3.71 -20.18
C PRO A 58 -13.31 3.72 -21.32
N PHE A 59 -13.84 2.57 -21.67
CA PHE A 59 -14.82 2.40 -22.77
C PHE A 59 -16.22 2.04 -22.26
N SER A 60 -16.45 2.06 -20.95
CA SER A 60 -17.78 1.79 -20.38
C SER A 60 -18.66 3.04 -20.47
N GLU A 61 -19.98 2.85 -20.56
CA GLU A 61 -20.94 3.97 -20.57
C GLU A 61 -20.87 4.78 -19.27
N ASP A 62 -20.61 4.10 -18.14
CA ASP A 62 -20.44 4.69 -16.81
C ASP A 62 -18.95 4.75 -16.45
N SER A 63 -18.09 5.22 -17.35
CA SER A 63 -16.65 5.29 -17.12
C SER A 63 -16.32 6.22 -15.95
N SER A 64 -15.47 5.73 -15.04
CA SER A 64 -14.92 6.53 -13.94
C SER A 64 -13.41 6.28 -13.84
N ILE A 65 -12.66 7.16 -14.46
CA ILE A 65 -11.20 7.11 -14.49
C ILE A 65 -10.63 7.37 -13.09
N GLU A 66 -11.26 8.24 -12.32
CA GLU A 66 -10.87 8.56 -10.94
C GLU A 66 -11.00 7.34 -10.04
N THR A 67 -12.06 6.54 -10.21
CA THR A 67 -12.23 5.26 -9.49
C THR A 67 -11.14 4.27 -9.90
N LEU A 68 -10.78 4.21 -11.17
CA LEU A 68 -9.70 3.34 -11.65
C LEU A 68 -8.33 3.76 -11.07
N ASN A 69 -8.03 5.05 -11.08
CA ASN A 69 -6.81 5.60 -10.50
C ASN A 69 -6.74 5.30 -9.00
N PHE A 70 -7.85 5.45 -8.29
CA PHE A 70 -7.92 5.14 -6.87
C PHE A 70 -7.71 3.64 -6.58
N LEU A 71 -8.30 2.77 -7.39
CA LEU A 71 -8.04 1.33 -7.33
C LEU A 71 -6.53 1.04 -7.52
N ASP A 72 -5.88 1.71 -8.46
CA ASP A 72 -4.45 1.53 -8.72
C ASP A 72 -3.58 1.97 -7.54
N ILE A 73 -3.95 3.03 -6.84
CA ILE A 73 -3.30 3.46 -5.60
C ILE A 73 -3.44 2.37 -4.52
N ILE A 74 -4.63 1.81 -4.31
CA ILE A 74 -4.86 0.72 -3.35
C ILE A 74 -4.04 -0.52 -3.72
N VAL A 75 -4.02 -0.93 -4.99
CA VAL A 75 -3.22 -2.08 -5.46
C VAL A 75 -1.74 -1.86 -5.18
N GLN A 76 -1.21 -0.69 -5.50
CA GLN A 76 0.21 -0.36 -5.26
C GLN A 76 0.52 -0.34 -3.76
N THR A 77 -0.32 0.29 -2.96
CA THR A 77 -0.16 0.33 -1.49
C THR A 77 -0.15 -1.08 -0.92
N THR A 78 -1.10 -1.92 -1.34
CA THR A 78 -1.13 -3.34 -0.98
C THR A 78 0.18 -4.05 -1.31
N GLN A 79 0.69 -3.91 -2.53
CA GLN A 79 1.95 -4.54 -2.93
C GLN A 79 3.13 -4.06 -2.07
N THR A 80 3.18 -2.77 -1.78
CA THR A 80 4.20 -2.19 -0.90
C THR A 80 4.09 -2.73 0.52
N ILE A 81 2.88 -2.82 1.08
CA ILE A 81 2.62 -3.39 2.41
C ILE A 81 3.13 -4.84 2.49
N LEU A 82 2.84 -5.65 1.49
CA LEU A 82 3.24 -7.05 1.47
C LEU A 82 4.75 -7.22 1.33
N THR A 83 5.42 -6.41 0.54
CA THR A 83 6.86 -6.55 0.25
C THR A 83 7.74 -5.84 1.29
N ASN A 84 7.43 -4.59 1.58
CA ASN A 84 8.28 -3.70 2.38
C ASN A 84 7.72 -3.46 3.80
N GLY A 85 6.45 -3.73 4.02
CA GLY A 85 5.68 -3.37 5.21
C GLY A 85 4.85 -2.12 4.98
N LEU A 86 4.07 -1.75 6.00
CA LEU A 86 3.28 -0.53 5.97
C LEU A 86 4.21 0.69 5.95
N HIS A 87 4.02 1.55 4.97
CA HIS A 87 4.65 2.87 4.88
C HIS A 87 3.56 3.93 5.01
N PHE A 88 3.68 4.77 6.00
CA PHE A 88 2.67 5.79 6.31
C PHE A 88 2.44 6.75 5.13
N ALA A 89 3.49 7.03 4.36
CA ALA A 89 3.42 7.82 3.13
C ALA A 89 2.37 7.31 2.12
N ASN A 90 2.21 5.99 1.96
CA ASN A 90 1.20 5.44 1.07
C ASN A 90 -0.23 5.67 1.61
N ILE A 91 -0.39 5.65 2.94
CA ILE A 91 -1.68 5.96 3.58
C ILE A 91 -2.04 7.43 3.39
N VAL A 92 -1.08 8.34 3.60
CA VAL A 92 -1.27 9.78 3.32
C VAL A 92 -1.68 10.01 1.87
N ARG A 93 -1.08 9.29 0.92
CA ARG A 93 -1.41 9.37 -0.51
C ARG A 93 -2.85 8.95 -0.80
N ILE A 94 -3.35 7.87 -0.16
CA ILE A 94 -4.75 7.45 -0.27
C ILE A 94 -5.65 8.58 0.25
N GLY A 95 -5.32 9.15 1.42
CA GLY A 95 -6.07 10.26 2.01
C GLY A 95 -6.05 11.52 1.15
N ASP A 96 -4.91 11.89 0.60
CA ASP A 96 -4.79 13.06 -0.31
C ASP A 96 -5.66 12.89 -1.57
N TYR A 97 -5.66 11.69 -2.16
CA TYR A 97 -6.51 11.41 -3.31
C TYR A 97 -8.01 11.50 -2.95
N LEU A 98 -8.42 10.93 -1.82
CA LEU A 98 -9.80 11.03 -1.34
C LEU A 98 -10.23 12.48 -1.09
N ARG A 99 -9.35 13.32 -0.54
CA ARG A 99 -9.64 14.76 -0.31
C ARG A 99 -9.74 15.56 -1.62
N LYS A 100 -8.97 15.21 -2.65
CA LYS A 100 -8.94 15.93 -3.93
C LYS A 100 -10.03 15.49 -4.89
N ASP A 101 -10.23 14.19 -5.03
CA ASP A 101 -11.05 13.59 -6.08
C ASP A 101 -12.10 12.60 -5.54
N GLY A 102 -12.32 12.56 -4.22
CA GLY A 102 -13.24 11.61 -3.58
C GLY A 102 -14.69 11.74 -4.06
N ASP A 103 -15.13 12.95 -4.37
CA ASP A 103 -16.45 13.25 -4.93
C ASP A 103 -16.68 12.66 -6.34
N LYS A 104 -15.59 12.34 -7.06
CA LYS A 104 -15.63 11.75 -8.41
C LYS A 104 -15.50 10.24 -8.42
N ILE A 105 -15.26 9.62 -7.25
CA ILE A 105 -15.09 8.19 -7.11
C ILE A 105 -16.46 7.50 -7.05
N ASP A 106 -16.70 6.55 -7.93
CA ASP A 106 -17.81 5.61 -7.81
C ASP A 106 -17.44 4.50 -6.80
N PHE A 107 -17.80 4.72 -5.54
CA PHE A 107 -17.50 3.79 -4.45
C PHE A 107 -18.23 2.44 -4.61
N ILE A 108 -19.39 2.40 -5.23
CA ILE A 108 -20.14 1.15 -5.49
C ILE A 108 -19.35 0.29 -6.49
N LYS A 109 -18.82 0.91 -7.53
CA LYS A 109 -17.98 0.25 -8.52
C LYS A 109 -16.65 -0.19 -7.91
N LEU A 110 -16.03 0.67 -7.12
CA LEU A 110 -14.78 0.37 -6.41
C LEU A 110 -14.94 -0.86 -5.51
N GLU A 111 -15.99 -0.93 -4.70
CA GLU A 111 -16.26 -2.07 -3.80
C GLU A 111 -16.40 -3.39 -4.57
N LYS A 112 -17.12 -3.38 -5.71
CA LYS A 112 -17.21 -4.54 -6.60
C LYS A 112 -15.84 -4.98 -7.13
N TRP A 113 -14.98 -4.02 -7.49
CA TRP A 113 -13.62 -4.33 -7.97
C TRP A 113 -12.72 -4.85 -6.85
N LEU A 114 -12.76 -4.23 -5.68
CA LEU A 114 -12.00 -4.69 -4.50
C LEU A 114 -12.39 -6.12 -4.10
N SER A 115 -13.69 -6.43 -4.07
CA SER A 115 -14.20 -7.79 -3.84
C SER A 115 -13.70 -8.77 -4.90
N ARG A 116 -13.79 -8.40 -6.17
CA ARG A 116 -13.36 -9.25 -7.30
C ARG A 116 -11.85 -9.51 -7.31
N LEU A 117 -11.06 -8.55 -6.81
CA LEU A 117 -9.62 -8.63 -6.68
C LEU A 117 -9.16 -9.20 -5.33
N GLN A 118 -10.10 -9.55 -4.44
CA GLN A 118 -9.81 -10.05 -3.10
C GLN A 118 -9.00 -9.05 -2.24
N LEU A 119 -9.20 -7.75 -2.48
CA LEU A 119 -8.52 -6.67 -1.80
C LEU A 119 -9.39 -5.94 -0.76
N ALA A 120 -10.67 -6.32 -0.61
CA ALA A 120 -11.60 -5.62 0.26
C ALA A 120 -11.10 -5.48 1.71
N LYS A 121 -10.52 -6.53 2.28
CA LYS A 121 -10.03 -6.51 3.68
C LYS A 121 -8.80 -5.62 3.87
N ILE A 122 -7.87 -5.61 2.91
CA ILE A 122 -6.68 -4.77 3.03
C ILE A 122 -7.01 -3.30 2.77
N ALA A 123 -7.90 -3.01 1.81
CA ALA A 123 -8.42 -1.67 1.61
C ALA A 123 -9.17 -1.16 2.85
N GLN A 124 -9.90 -2.04 3.55
CA GLN A 124 -10.54 -1.73 4.83
C GLN A 124 -9.53 -1.42 5.94
N LEU A 125 -8.39 -2.13 5.98
CA LEU A 125 -7.28 -1.80 6.89
C LEU A 125 -6.68 -0.42 6.57
N GLU A 126 -6.37 -0.15 5.30
CA GLU A 126 -5.82 1.13 4.84
C GLU A 126 -6.75 2.30 5.20
N ALA A 127 -8.05 2.15 4.94
CA ALA A 127 -9.07 3.12 5.32
C ALA A 127 -9.23 3.26 6.85
N SER A 128 -9.10 2.17 7.61
CA SER A 128 -9.14 2.23 9.08
C SER A 128 -7.98 3.04 9.65
N ILE A 129 -6.80 2.96 9.02
CA ILE A 129 -5.65 3.78 9.40
C ILE A 129 -5.95 5.26 9.14
N LEU A 130 -6.54 5.61 7.99
CA LEU A 130 -6.94 7.00 7.68
C LEU A 130 -7.87 7.57 8.76
N ILE A 131 -8.90 6.79 9.15
CA ILE A 131 -9.86 7.21 10.17
C ILE A 131 -9.17 7.40 11.52
N GLN A 132 -8.36 6.44 11.95
CA GLN A 132 -7.77 6.46 13.29
C GLN A 132 -6.58 7.41 13.45
N THR A 133 -5.90 7.77 12.35
CA THR A 133 -4.66 8.58 12.42
C THR A 133 -4.75 9.93 11.72
N LEU A 134 -5.60 10.07 10.70
CA LEU A 134 -5.68 11.27 9.87
C LEU A 134 -7.04 11.97 9.92
N GLY A 135 -7.93 11.57 10.85
CA GLY A 135 -9.19 12.25 11.13
C GLY A 135 -10.20 12.19 9.98
N PHE A 136 -10.18 11.11 9.19
CA PHE A 136 -11.24 10.83 8.22
C PHE A 136 -12.49 10.35 8.95
N GLU A 137 -13.66 10.72 8.45
CA GLU A 137 -14.95 10.22 8.93
C GLU A 137 -15.40 9.02 8.08
N LEU A 138 -16.29 8.17 8.66
CA LEU A 138 -16.77 6.97 7.97
C LEU A 138 -17.53 7.28 6.68
N ASP A 139 -18.23 8.41 6.63
CA ASP A 139 -18.98 8.88 5.46
C ASP A 139 -18.07 9.37 4.33
N GLU A 140 -16.81 9.75 4.64
CA GLU A 140 -15.82 10.11 3.62
C GLU A 140 -15.23 8.88 2.91
N ILE A 141 -15.40 7.68 3.49
CA ILE A 141 -14.86 6.42 2.96
C ILE A 141 -15.97 5.35 2.91
N PRO A 142 -16.94 5.47 2.00
CA PRO A 142 -18.16 4.64 2.01
C PRO A 142 -17.94 3.12 1.85
N PHE A 143 -16.79 2.67 1.35
CA PHE A 143 -16.50 1.25 1.20
C PHE A 143 -16.02 0.57 2.50
N ILE A 144 -15.85 1.31 3.59
CA ILE A 144 -15.49 0.75 4.89
C ILE A 144 -16.75 0.32 5.64
N THR A 145 -16.80 -0.93 6.10
CA THR A 145 -17.93 -1.47 6.86
C THR A 145 -17.70 -1.43 8.37
N SER A 146 -16.44 -1.51 8.78
CA SER A 146 -16.02 -1.45 10.19
C SER A 146 -14.57 -1.04 10.31
N VAL A 147 -14.25 -0.28 11.35
CA VAL A 147 -12.87 0.11 11.64
C VAL A 147 -12.10 -1.05 12.24
N THR A 148 -10.95 -1.37 11.69
CA THR A 148 -10.05 -2.42 12.20
C THR A 148 -9.39 -1.95 13.50
N PRO A 149 -9.61 -2.62 14.65
CA PRO A 149 -9.09 -2.13 15.94
C PRO A 149 -7.57 -1.98 16.00
N GLN A 150 -6.83 -2.86 15.30
CA GLN A 150 -5.36 -2.86 15.30
C GLN A 150 -4.74 -1.84 14.33
N ALA A 151 -5.55 -1.11 13.56
CA ALA A 151 -5.05 -0.21 12.51
C ALA A 151 -4.16 0.90 13.09
N TYR A 152 -4.52 1.44 14.24
CA TYR A 152 -3.73 2.45 14.95
C TYR A 152 -2.36 1.93 15.37
N ASP A 153 -2.31 0.79 16.06
CA ASP A 153 -1.05 0.21 16.52
C ASP A 153 -0.13 -0.13 15.35
N MET A 154 -0.72 -0.62 14.24
CA MET A 154 0.03 -0.92 13.01
C MET A 154 0.60 0.34 12.36
N ALA A 155 -0.09 1.47 12.45
CA ALA A 155 0.38 2.75 11.94
C ALA A 155 1.55 3.29 12.79
N ILE A 156 1.42 3.25 14.12
CA ILE A 156 2.49 3.66 15.06
C ILE A 156 3.74 2.80 14.85
N GLU A 157 3.58 1.47 14.78
CA GLU A 157 4.69 0.55 14.49
C GLU A 157 5.39 0.88 13.16
N ALA A 158 4.62 1.29 12.15
CA ALA A 158 5.17 1.68 10.85
C ALA A 158 5.99 2.97 10.93
N LEU A 159 5.57 3.94 11.75
CA LEU A 159 6.29 5.21 11.96
C LEU A 159 7.54 5.03 12.81
N ASP A 160 7.51 4.12 13.79
CA ASP A 160 8.66 3.82 14.65
C ASP A 160 9.67 2.87 14.01
N ALA A 161 9.29 2.20 12.91
CA ALA A 161 10.20 1.32 12.21
C ALA A 161 11.38 2.13 11.65
N PRO A 162 12.63 1.71 11.93
CA PRO A 162 13.79 2.39 11.38
C PRO A 162 13.70 2.41 9.85
N ILE A 163 13.89 3.59 9.29
CA ILE A 163 13.91 3.81 7.85
C ILE A 163 15.08 3.02 7.29
N VAL A 164 14.82 1.85 6.78
CA VAL A 164 15.82 1.10 6.00
C VAL A 164 15.89 1.80 4.65
N ILE A 165 16.79 2.79 4.55
CA ILE A 165 17.26 3.24 3.25
C ILE A 165 17.73 1.98 2.54
N LYS A 166 17.22 1.71 1.34
CA LYS A 166 17.84 0.76 0.42
C LYS A 166 19.20 1.35 -0.02
N GLN A 167 20.14 1.43 0.89
CA GLN A 167 21.52 1.25 0.48
C GLN A 167 21.59 -0.22 0.13
N ASP A 168 21.84 -0.53 -1.13
CA ASP A 168 22.39 -1.81 -1.53
C ASP A 168 23.66 -1.96 -0.70
N GLU A 169 23.55 -2.57 0.49
CA GLU A 169 24.68 -2.90 1.32
C GLU A 169 25.39 -4.07 0.67
N TRP A 170 26.16 -3.76 -0.37
CA TRP A 170 27.21 -4.60 -0.88
C TRP A 170 28.26 -4.73 0.21
N GLN A 171 28.18 -5.76 1.01
CA GLN A 171 29.23 -6.06 1.98
C GLN A 171 30.36 -6.76 1.23
N PHE A 172 31.51 -6.09 1.22
CA PHE A 172 32.75 -6.72 0.82
C PHE A 172 33.06 -7.87 1.79
N HIS A 173 32.99 -9.09 1.31
CA HIS A 173 33.55 -10.21 2.04
C HIS A 173 35.04 -10.28 1.71
N ASN A 174 35.89 -10.72 2.67
CA ASN A 174 37.34 -10.85 2.51
C ASN A 174 37.81 -11.72 1.29
N SER A 175 36.88 -12.39 0.62
CA SER A 175 37.10 -13.17 -0.58
C SER A 175 36.88 -12.43 -1.90
N GLY A 176 36.57 -11.12 -1.86
CA GLY A 176 36.31 -10.31 -3.07
C GLY A 176 35.00 -10.63 -3.78
N ILE A 177 34.12 -11.44 -3.20
CA ILE A 177 32.82 -11.80 -3.76
C ILE A 177 31.73 -10.88 -3.16
N PHE A 178 30.96 -10.24 -4.01
CA PHE A 178 29.79 -9.45 -3.61
C PHE A 178 28.64 -10.39 -3.22
N VAL A 179 28.37 -10.52 -1.92
CA VAL A 179 27.22 -11.28 -1.42
C VAL A 179 26.12 -10.31 -1.04
N SER A 180 25.01 -10.33 -1.79
CA SER A 180 23.80 -9.61 -1.44
C SER A 180 23.27 -10.15 -0.11
N ASN A 181 22.96 -9.25 0.85
CA ASN A 181 22.45 -9.62 2.18
C ASN A 181 20.95 -10.03 2.12
N ASN A 182 20.66 -11.02 1.27
CA ASN A 182 19.33 -11.45 0.87
C ASN A 182 18.53 -12.07 2.06
N SER A 183 19.22 -12.61 3.07
CA SER A 183 18.58 -13.32 4.18
C SER A 183 17.80 -12.41 5.14
N LYS A 184 18.29 -11.20 5.43
CA LYS A 184 17.58 -10.22 6.28
C LYS A 184 16.36 -9.65 5.58
N ALA A 185 16.49 -9.32 4.29
CA ALA A 185 15.37 -8.85 3.46
C ALA A 185 14.28 -9.92 3.34
N MET A 186 14.67 -11.17 3.14
CA MET A 186 13.77 -12.31 3.10
C MET A 186 12.98 -12.49 4.42
N ARG A 187 13.66 -12.46 5.56
CA ARG A 187 13.01 -12.56 6.88
C ARG A 187 12.01 -11.43 7.13
N LYS A 188 12.36 -10.19 6.76
CA LYS A 188 11.45 -9.04 6.86
C LYS A 188 10.18 -9.26 6.04
N THR A 189 10.33 -9.72 4.81
CA THR A 189 9.17 -9.96 3.91
C THR A 189 8.30 -11.12 4.42
N PHE A 190 8.87 -12.23 4.89
CA PHE A 190 8.08 -13.31 5.48
C PHE A 190 7.32 -12.86 6.74
N ARG A 191 7.92 -11.99 7.56
CA ARG A 191 7.21 -11.38 8.69
C ARG A 191 6.03 -10.55 8.24
N ASN A 192 6.17 -9.76 7.17
CA ASN A 192 5.07 -9.01 6.58
C ASN A 192 3.99 -9.95 6.04
N TYR A 193 4.34 -11.01 5.33
CA TYR A 193 3.38 -11.99 4.85
C TYR A 193 2.56 -12.61 5.99
N LYS A 194 3.20 -12.99 7.09
CA LYS A 194 2.50 -13.49 8.27
C LYS A 194 1.57 -12.43 8.88
N LYS A 195 2.03 -11.18 8.99
CA LYS A 195 1.28 -10.06 9.57
C LYS A 195 0.04 -9.71 8.74
N TYR A 196 0.17 -9.70 7.41
CA TYR A 196 -0.88 -9.25 6.50
C TYR A 196 -1.67 -10.39 5.84
N PHE A 197 -1.41 -11.65 6.20
CA PHE A 197 -2.09 -12.81 5.61
C PHE A 197 -3.61 -12.73 5.69
N PHE A 198 -4.17 -12.30 6.81
CA PHE A 198 -5.63 -12.19 6.99
C PHE A 198 -6.28 -11.11 6.13
N TYR A 199 -5.51 -10.11 5.70
CA TYR A 199 -6.00 -8.99 4.90
C TYR A 199 -5.93 -9.26 3.40
N ALA A 200 -4.92 -10.00 2.92
CA ALA A 200 -4.76 -10.32 1.51
C ALA A 200 -4.23 -11.76 1.31
N PRO A 201 -4.98 -12.83 1.71
CA PRO A 201 -4.46 -14.19 1.76
C PRO A 201 -4.02 -14.73 0.41
N VAL A 202 -4.79 -14.47 -0.65
CA VAL A 202 -4.49 -14.95 -2.00
C VAL A 202 -3.23 -14.31 -2.56
N GLU A 203 -3.08 -13.02 -2.37
CA GLU A 203 -1.92 -12.27 -2.85
C GLU A 203 -0.66 -12.65 -2.06
N VAL A 204 -0.76 -12.79 -0.73
CA VAL A 204 0.34 -13.27 0.11
C VAL A 204 0.81 -14.66 -0.31
N ALA A 205 -0.13 -15.60 -0.54
CA ALA A 205 0.22 -16.94 -1.00
C ALA A 205 0.98 -16.89 -2.34
N SER A 206 0.53 -16.06 -3.27
CA SER A 206 1.18 -15.89 -4.58
C SER A 206 2.57 -15.24 -4.45
N CYS A 207 2.71 -14.24 -3.59
CA CYS A 207 4.01 -13.66 -3.27
C CYS A 207 5.00 -14.70 -2.69
N CYS A 208 4.53 -15.59 -1.84
CA CYS A 208 5.35 -16.67 -1.31
C CYS A 208 5.84 -17.59 -2.42
N VAL A 209 4.95 -18.06 -3.30
CA VAL A 209 5.29 -18.97 -4.41
C VAL A 209 6.34 -18.32 -5.33
N HIS A 210 6.11 -17.11 -5.81
CA HIS A 210 7.06 -16.42 -6.69
C HIS A 210 8.44 -16.22 -6.06
N ARG A 211 8.49 -15.97 -4.74
CA ARG A 211 9.79 -15.85 -4.08
C ARG A 211 10.52 -17.18 -3.94
N PHE A 212 9.80 -18.28 -3.73
CA PHE A 212 10.40 -19.61 -3.73
C PHE A 212 10.94 -19.96 -5.11
N GLU A 213 10.20 -19.72 -6.18
CA GLU A 213 10.66 -19.94 -7.56
C GLU A 213 11.96 -19.16 -7.86
N ASN A 214 11.98 -17.86 -7.53
CA ASN A 214 13.17 -17.02 -7.73
C ASN A 214 14.36 -17.46 -6.86
N SER A 215 14.13 -18.04 -5.68
CA SER A 215 15.19 -18.53 -4.81
C SER A 215 15.82 -19.82 -5.32
N ILE A 216 15.04 -20.67 -5.98
CA ILE A 216 15.52 -21.94 -6.57
C ILE A 216 16.31 -21.64 -7.83
N SER A 217 15.83 -20.74 -8.70
CA SER A 217 16.53 -20.37 -9.94
C SER A 217 17.91 -19.73 -9.71
N THR A 218 18.08 -19.05 -8.56
CA THR A 218 19.39 -18.45 -8.19
C THR A 218 20.39 -19.48 -7.61
N ILE A 219 19.96 -20.70 -7.31
CA ILE A 219 20.83 -21.78 -6.80
C ILE A 219 21.36 -22.64 -7.97
N GLU A 220 20.69 -22.62 -9.12
CA GLU A 220 21.05 -23.40 -10.30
C GLU A 220 22.03 -22.67 -11.25
N GLU A 221 22.34 -21.39 -11.01
CA GLU A 221 23.42 -20.63 -11.68
C GLU A 221 24.69 -20.59 -10.80
#